data_0866680f88d292455a6e238f370cfb46
#
_entry.id   0866680f88d292455a6e238f370cfb46
#
_cell.length_a   1.000
_cell.length_b   1.000
_cell.length_c   1.000
_cell.angle_alpha   90.00
_cell.angle_beta   90.00
_cell.angle_gamma   90.00
#
_symmetry.space_group_name_H-M   'P 1'
#
loop_
_entity.id
_entity.type
_entity.pdbx_description
1 polymer ?
#
loop_
_entity_poly.entity_id
_entity_poly.type
_entity_poly.pdbx_seq_one_letter_code
_entity_poly.pdbx_strand_id
1 'polypeptide(L)'
;MKMVNPESAIILLVIPQNRFCDQQLLELKSVFAEIPLKTIILSKSGNEAVGEKKTRVLPDGILVDWDKKLLPNKKYDAVVVVGGKGAKNSIWNDPILPQILTDHFRAGKVVGALGLSVVSLARAGLLTRQEVSAPNDEKCIRELEDAFVVEEPLTSSNRVVTAGADTGGRVFAEKILELLGFN
;
A
#
# COMPACT_ATOMS: atom_id res chain seq x y z
N MET A 1 -1.52 15.40 -18.08
CA MET A 1 -1.41 14.87 -16.70
C MET A 1 -0.76 15.95 -15.83
N LYS A 2 -1.41 16.42 -14.77
CA LYS A 2 -0.77 17.37 -13.85
C LYS A 2 0.33 16.61 -13.10
N MET A 3 1.58 17.02 -13.29
CA MET A 3 2.68 16.49 -12.50
C MET A 3 2.47 16.88 -11.03
N VAL A 4 2.65 15.93 -10.14
CA VAL A 4 2.62 16.16 -8.70
C VAL A 4 3.87 16.94 -8.31
N ASN A 5 3.74 17.98 -7.48
CA ASN A 5 4.91 18.67 -6.95
C ASN A 5 5.49 17.84 -5.79
N PRO A 6 6.76 17.39 -5.85
CA PRO A 6 7.37 16.57 -4.81
C PRO A 6 7.26 17.18 -3.41
N GLU A 7 7.51 18.48 -3.27
CA GLU A 7 7.47 19.17 -1.96
C GLU A 7 6.09 19.20 -1.30
N SER A 8 5.03 19.01 -2.08
CA SER A 8 3.65 18.96 -1.58
C SER A 8 3.04 17.55 -1.61
N ALA A 9 3.77 16.57 -2.14
CA ALA A 9 3.32 15.20 -2.26
C ALA A 9 3.27 14.51 -0.90
N ILE A 10 2.21 13.74 -0.69
CA ILE A 10 2.03 12.97 0.55
C ILE A 10 1.68 11.53 0.17
N ILE A 11 2.46 10.57 0.66
CA ILE A 11 2.21 9.14 0.49
C ILE A 11 1.73 8.54 1.80
N LEU A 12 0.63 7.81 1.74
CA LEU A 12 0.13 7.01 2.84
C LEU A 12 0.72 5.59 2.77
N LEU A 13 1.35 5.14 3.84
CA LEU A 13 1.70 3.75 4.08
C LEU A 13 0.75 3.17 5.12
N VAL A 14 -0.03 2.17 4.74
CA VAL A 14 -0.87 1.40 5.66
C VAL A 14 -0.11 0.14 6.04
N ILE A 15 0.08 -0.08 7.32
CA ILE A 15 0.78 -1.26 7.83
C ILE A 15 -0.18 -2.21 8.56
N PRO A 16 0.04 -3.54 8.48
CA PRO A 16 -0.58 -4.47 9.41
C PRO A 16 -0.33 -4.05 10.86
N GLN A 17 -1.31 -4.25 11.73
CA GLN A 17 -1.20 -3.88 13.14
C GLN A 17 0.00 -4.52 13.82
N ASN A 18 0.29 -5.77 13.47
CA ASN A 18 1.49 -6.51 13.87
C ASN A 18 1.94 -7.41 12.72
N ARG A 19 3.17 -7.89 12.79
CA ARG A 19 3.79 -8.79 11.82
C ARG A 19 3.74 -8.23 10.39
N PHE A 20 3.98 -6.93 10.23
CA PHE A 20 4.24 -6.33 8.94
C PHE A 20 5.60 -6.82 8.40
N CYS A 21 5.79 -6.77 7.09
CA CYS A 21 7.08 -7.09 6.48
C CYS A 21 8.07 -5.95 6.71
N ASP A 22 9.03 -6.16 7.60
CA ASP A 22 10.03 -5.16 8.00
C ASP A 22 10.80 -4.61 6.79
N GLN A 23 11.29 -5.51 5.94
CA GLN A 23 12.08 -5.12 4.78
C GLN A 23 11.28 -4.22 3.83
N GLN A 24 10.05 -4.59 3.50
CA GLN A 24 9.20 -3.78 2.63
C GLN A 24 8.99 -2.38 3.19
N LEU A 25 8.64 -2.26 4.46
CA LEU A 25 8.42 -0.95 5.09
C LEU A 25 9.69 -0.11 5.12
N LEU A 26 10.83 -0.67 5.53
CA LEU A 26 12.08 0.06 5.64
C LEU A 26 12.59 0.53 4.28
N GLU A 27 12.49 -0.30 3.26
CA GLU A 27 12.89 0.06 1.89
C GLU A 27 11.97 1.14 1.29
N LEU A 28 10.63 1.02 1.46
CA LEU A 28 9.69 2.07 1.05
C LEU A 28 10.04 3.41 1.69
N LYS A 29 10.25 3.43 3.01
CA LYS A 29 10.64 4.66 3.73
C LYS A 29 11.96 5.23 3.24
N SER A 30 12.94 4.37 3.00
CA SER A 30 14.27 4.80 2.53
C SER A 30 14.17 5.47 1.16
N VAL A 31 13.48 4.85 0.21
CA VAL A 31 13.36 5.40 -1.15
C VAL A 31 12.56 6.70 -1.15
N PHE A 32 11.44 6.74 -0.43
CA PHE A 32 10.63 7.95 -0.37
C PHE A 32 11.35 9.12 0.34
N ALA A 33 12.29 8.83 1.25
CA ALA A 33 13.09 9.85 1.91
C ALA A 33 14.17 10.49 0.99
N GLU A 34 14.44 9.89 -0.17
CA GLU A 34 15.36 10.48 -1.17
C GLU A 34 14.73 11.67 -1.93
N ILE A 35 13.41 11.86 -1.79
CA ILE A 35 12.63 12.91 -2.44
C ILE A 35 11.96 13.78 -1.37
N PRO A 36 11.80 15.09 -1.56
CA PRO A 36 11.21 16.00 -0.57
C PRO A 36 9.67 15.83 -0.47
N LEU A 37 9.20 14.61 -0.35
CA LEU A 37 7.79 14.29 -0.11
C LEU A 37 7.55 13.88 1.35
N LYS A 38 6.30 13.90 1.76
CA LYS A 38 5.89 13.47 3.11
C LYS A 38 5.33 12.05 3.07
N THR A 39 5.76 11.23 4.01
CA THR A 39 5.20 9.89 4.25
C THR A 39 4.42 9.88 5.56
N ILE A 40 3.20 9.34 5.52
CA ILE A 40 2.35 9.11 6.70
C ILE A 40 2.14 7.61 6.85
N ILE A 41 2.29 7.11 8.07
CA ILE A 41 2.07 5.69 8.40
C ILE A 41 0.82 5.57 9.26
N LEU A 42 -0.15 4.78 8.80
CA LEU A 42 -1.36 4.48 9.55
C LEU A 42 -1.51 2.97 9.77
N SER A 43 -2.12 2.61 10.88
CA SER A 43 -2.55 1.25 11.16
C SER A 43 -3.96 1.23 11.72
N LYS A 44 -4.53 0.05 11.91
CA LYS A 44 -5.90 -0.11 12.40
C LYS A 44 -6.10 0.56 13.77
N SER A 45 -5.16 0.39 14.72
CA SER A 45 -5.28 0.95 16.07
C SER A 45 -4.41 2.17 16.33
N GLY A 46 -3.40 2.42 15.51
CA GLY A 46 -2.41 3.47 15.75
C GLY A 46 -1.42 3.18 16.89
N ASN A 47 -1.55 2.06 17.55
CA ASN A 47 -0.60 1.65 18.60
C ASN A 47 0.72 1.16 17.98
N GLU A 48 1.78 1.12 18.78
CA GLU A 48 3.06 0.56 18.34
C GLU A 48 2.86 -0.79 17.66
N ALA A 49 3.36 -0.90 16.44
CA ALA A 49 3.34 -2.12 15.64
C ALA A 49 4.71 -2.78 15.65
N VAL A 50 4.73 -4.11 15.62
CA VAL A 50 5.96 -4.90 15.60
C VAL A 50 5.97 -5.76 14.34
N GLY A 51 7.03 -5.60 13.54
CA GLY A 51 7.25 -6.37 12.31
C GLY A 51 7.59 -7.84 12.57
N GLU A 52 7.60 -8.63 11.51
CA GLU A 52 7.97 -10.05 11.58
C GLU A 52 9.39 -10.28 12.12
N LYS A 53 10.32 -9.37 11.81
CA LYS A 53 11.71 -9.37 12.27
C LYS A 53 11.95 -8.40 13.44
N LYS A 54 10.90 -8.05 14.19
CA LYS A 54 10.96 -7.26 15.43
C LYS A 54 11.23 -5.76 15.24
N THR A 55 11.19 -5.22 14.03
CA THR A 55 11.17 -3.77 13.85
C THR A 55 9.96 -3.17 14.56
N ARG A 56 10.17 -2.13 15.35
CA ARG A 56 9.10 -1.42 16.06
C ARG A 56 8.79 -0.11 15.34
N VAL A 57 7.52 0.14 15.13
CA VAL A 57 7.03 1.37 14.48
C VAL A 57 5.84 1.91 15.26
N LEU A 58 5.90 3.18 15.62
CA LEU A 58 4.73 3.90 16.10
C LEU A 58 4.07 4.59 14.90
N PRO A 59 2.86 4.18 14.48
CA PRO A 59 2.16 4.84 13.39
C PRO A 59 1.85 6.31 13.70
N ASP A 60 1.67 7.12 12.67
CA ASP A 60 1.28 8.53 12.82
C ASP A 60 -0.19 8.70 13.22
N GLY A 61 -0.98 7.64 13.11
CA GLY A 61 -2.40 7.66 13.48
C GLY A 61 -3.13 6.37 13.12
N ILE A 62 -4.45 6.45 13.15
CA ILE A 62 -5.38 5.33 12.93
C ILE A 62 -6.12 5.47 11.58
N LEU A 63 -6.47 4.34 10.98
CA LEU A 63 -7.12 4.31 9.66
C LEU A 63 -8.46 5.05 9.62
N VAL A 64 -9.26 4.98 10.69
CA VAL A 64 -10.55 5.67 10.74
C VAL A 64 -10.43 7.19 10.62
N ASP A 65 -9.29 7.73 10.99
CA ASP A 65 -8.95 9.16 10.94
C ASP A 65 -7.98 9.49 9.80
N TRP A 66 -8.01 8.73 8.73
CA TRP A 66 -7.03 8.79 7.63
C TRP A 66 -6.88 10.19 7.03
N ASP A 67 -7.94 10.98 6.98
CA ASP A 67 -7.98 12.33 6.40
C ASP A 67 -7.49 13.43 7.36
N LYS A 68 -7.39 13.16 8.65
CA LYS A 68 -6.98 14.18 9.66
C LYS A 68 -5.55 14.69 9.48
N LYS A 69 -4.71 13.95 8.76
CA LYS A 69 -3.34 14.37 8.44
C LYS A 69 -3.24 15.20 7.14
N LEU A 70 -4.37 15.41 6.48
CA LEU A 70 -4.46 16.14 5.22
C LEU A 70 -5.11 17.52 5.42
N LEU A 71 -4.82 18.44 4.52
CA LEU A 71 -5.61 19.66 4.40
C LEU A 71 -7.04 19.32 3.91
N PRO A 72 -8.03 20.15 4.22
CA PRO A 72 -9.42 19.92 3.78
C PRO A 72 -9.51 19.62 2.28
N ASN A 73 -10.30 18.61 1.92
CA ASN A 73 -10.51 18.15 0.54
C ASN A 73 -9.26 17.66 -0.20
N LYS A 74 -8.16 17.41 0.50
CA LYS A 74 -6.96 16.80 -0.08
C LYS A 74 -7.03 15.28 0.03
N LYS A 75 -6.31 14.62 -0.87
CA LYS A 75 -6.07 13.17 -0.89
C LYS A 75 -4.57 12.91 -0.82
N TYR A 76 -4.19 11.73 -0.35
CA TYR A 76 -2.83 11.25 -0.55
C TYR A 76 -2.54 11.08 -2.04
N ASP A 77 -1.33 11.31 -2.46
CA ASP A 77 -0.93 11.14 -3.87
C ASP A 77 -0.74 9.68 -4.23
N ALA A 78 -0.36 8.88 -3.24
CA ALA A 78 -0.38 7.42 -3.32
C ALA A 78 -0.80 6.81 -1.98
N VAL A 79 -1.45 5.64 -2.04
CA VAL A 79 -1.76 4.79 -0.89
C VAL A 79 -1.11 3.43 -1.12
N VAL A 80 -0.22 3.03 -0.24
CA VAL A 80 0.52 1.77 -0.30
C VAL A 80 0.20 0.93 0.93
N VAL A 81 -0.25 -0.30 0.72
CA VAL A 81 -0.52 -1.26 1.80
C VAL A 81 0.64 -2.24 1.90
N VAL A 82 1.39 -2.13 2.99
CA VAL A 82 2.58 -2.96 3.26
C VAL A 82 2.15 -4.39 3.58
N GLY A 83 2.93 -5.35 3.13
CA GLY A 83 2.68 -6.77 3.34
C GLY A 83 3.08 -7.28 4.73
N GLY A 84 3.10 -8.57 4.85
CA GLY A 84 3.44 -9.29 6.08
C GLY A 84 2.33 -10.24 6.52
N LYS A 85 2.67 -11.21 7.33
CA LYS A 85 1.74 -12.26 7.82
C LYS A 85 0.57 -11.70 8.62
N GLY A 86 0.76 -10.54 9.26
CA GLY A 86 -0.28 -9.85 10.01
C GLY A 86 -1.40 -9.26 9.16
N ALA A 87 -1.22 -9.18 7.84
CA ALA A 87 -2.26 -8.66 6.93
C ALA A 87 -3.57 -9.46 7.02
N LYS A 88 -3.50 -10.78 7.21
CA LYS A 88 -4.67 -11.63 7.36
C LYS A 88 -5.56 -11.24 8.55
N ASN A 89 -4.97 -10.69 9.60
CA ASN A 89 -5.66 -10.37 10.87
C ASN A 89 -6.14 -8.91 10.95
N SER A 90 -5.48 -7.99 10.26
CA SER A 90 -5.75 -6.54 10.45
C SER A 90 -6.01 -5.77 9.15
N ILE A 91 -5.64 -6.32 7.98
CA ILE A 91 -5.83 -5.66 6.69
C ILE A 91 -7.03 -6.25 5.94
N TRP A 92 -7.11 -7.58 5.84
CA TRP A 92 -8.13 -8.25 5.00
C TRP A 92 -9.57 -7.90 5.36
N ASN A 93 -9.86 -7.80 6.66
CA ASN A 93 -11.22 -7.53 7.17
C ASN A 93 -11.38 -6.09 7.69
N ASP A 94 -10.46 -5.20 7.35
CA ASP A 94 -10.62 -3.79 7.74
C ASP A 94 -11.76 -3.15 6.94
N PRO A 95 -12.77 -2.57 7.61
CA PRO A 95 -13.93 -2.02 6.91
C PRO A 95 -13.67 -0.66 6.25
N ILE A 96 -12.62 0.04 6.65
CA ILE A 96 -12.30 1.40 6.19
C ILE A 96 -11.35 1.37 4.99
N LEU A 97 -10.40 0.42 4.98
CA LEU A 97 -9.36 0.38 3.97
C LEU A 97 -9.89 0.26 2.53
N PRO A 98 -10.89 -0.58 2.21
CA PRO A 98 -11.46 -0.61 0.87
C PRO A 98 -12.02 0.74 0.41
N GLN A 99 -12.61 1.52 1.32
CA GLN A 99 -13.12 2.85 1.03
C GLN A 99 -11.98 3.83 0.72
N ILE A 100 -10.91 3.81 1.53
CA ILE A 100 -9.72 4.64 1.30
C ILE A 100 -9.13 4.35 -0.09
N LEU A 101 -8.93 3.07 -0.42
CA LEU A 101 -8.37 2.65 -1.70
C LEU A 101 -9.26 3.07 -2.89
N THR A 102 -10.55 2.83 -2.79
CA THR A 102 -11.51 3.18 -3.85
C THR A 102 -11.60 4.70 -4.05
N ASP A 103 -11.66 5.47 -2.97
CA ASP A 103 -11.72 6.93 -3.03
C ASP A 103 -10.49 7.55 -3.69
N HIS A 104 -9.31 7.04 -3.34
CA HIS A 104 -8.05 7.51 -3.92
C HIS A 104 -7.94 7.11 -5.39
N PHE A 105 -8.27 5.85 -5.72
CA PHE A 105 -8.27 5.39 -7.10
C PHE A 105 -9.20 6.22 -7.99
N ARG A 106 -10.44 6.48 -7.55
CA ARG A 106 -11.41 7.32 -8.28
C ARG A 106 -10.94 8.76 -8.42
N ALA A 107 -10.17 9.25 -7.48
CA ALA A 107 -9.54 10.58 -7.56
C ALA A 107 -8.28 10.62 -8.46
N GLY A 108 -7.97 9.53 -9.17
CA GLY A 108 -6.80 9.43 -10.06
C GLY A 108 -5.48 9.28 -9.32
N LYS A 109 -5.51 8.91 -8.04
CA LYS A 109 -4.30 8.67 -7.25
C LYS A 109 -3.76 7.26 -7.48
N VAL A 110 -2.50 7.04 -7.11
CA VAL A 110 -1.88 5.72 -7.18
C VAL A 110 -2.28 4.90 -5.96
N VAL A 111 -2.65 3.65 -6.17
CA VAL A 111 -2.91 2.71 -5.07
C VAL A 111 -2.11 1.43 -5.30
N GLY A 112 -1.60 0.85 -4.23
CA GLY A 112 -0.80 -0.36 -4.37
C GLY A 112 -0.74 -1.17 -3.08
N ALA A 113 -0.39 -2.44 -3.23
CA ALA A 113 -0.23 -3.34 -2.10
C ALA A 113 0.84 -4.40 -2.38
N LEU A 114 1.52 -4.83 -1.32
CA LEU A 114 2.57 -5.83 -1.36
C LEU A 114 2.16 -7.09 -0.59
N GLY A 115 2.60 -8.23 -1.10
CA GLY A 115 2.45 -9.51 -0.43
C GLY A 115 0.98 -9.83 -0.11
N LEU A 116 0.72 -10.35 1.08
CA LEU A 116 -0.63 -10.72 1.51
C LEU A 116 -1.61 -9.54 1.56
N SER A 117 -1.11 -8.30 1.60
CA SER A 117 -1.97 -7.11 1.58
C SER A 117 -2.59 -6.80 0.22
N VAL A 118 -2.18 -7.50 -0.86
CA VAL A 118 -2.82 -7.42 -2.19
C VAL A 118 -4.33 -7.74 -2.12
N VAL A 119 -4.74 -8.57 -1.18
CA VAL A 119 -6.17 -8.88 -0.93
C VAL A 119 -6.99 -7.62 -0.63
N SER A 120 -6.40 -6.58 -0.03
CA SER A 120 -7.11 -5.32 0.22
C SER A 120 -7.58 -4.63 -1.06
N LEU A 121 -6.78 -4.70 -2.12
CA LEU A 121 -7.15 -4.18 -3.44
C LEU A 121 -8.25 -5.03 -4.11
N ALA A 122 -8.19 -6.35 -3.95
CA ALA A 122 -9.26 -7.24 -4.44
C ALA A 122 -10.59 -6.94 -3.75
N ARG A 123 -10.58 -6.78 -2.44
CA ARG A 123 -11.79 -6.43 -1.66
C ARG A 123 -12.32 -5.03 -1.94
N ALA A 124 -11.47 -4.13 -2.41
CA ALA A 124 -11.88 -2.84 -2.93
C ALA A 124 -12.44 -2.90 -4.37
N GLY A 125 -12.45 -4.08 -5.01
CA GLY A 125 -12.92 -4.26 -6.39
C GLY A 125 -11.97 -3.70 -7.45
N LEU A 126 -10.71 -3.48 -7.13
CA LEU A 126 -9.75 -2.80 -8.01
C LEU A 126 -8.89 -3.76 -8.85
N LEU A 127 -9.05 -5.08 -8.67
CA LEU A 127 -8.25 -6.10 -9.36
C LEU A 127 -9.04 -6.94 -10.35
N THR A 128 -10.33 -6.71 -10.52
CA THR A 128 -11.19 -7.50 -11.40
C THR A 128 -10.67 -7.48 -12.83
N ARG A 129 -10.37 -8.67 -13.37
CA ARG A 129 -9.82 -8.90 -14.72
C ARG A 129 -8.47 -8.21 -14.97
N GLN A 130 -7.71 -7.92 -13.91
CA GLN A 130 -6.36 -7.39 -14.00
C GLN A 130 -5.32 -8.49 -13.80
N GLU A 131 -4.17 -8.36 -14.45
CA GLU A 131 -2.99 -9.14 -14.08
C GLU A 131 -2.43 -8.61 -12.78
N VAL A 132 -2.18 -9.49 -11.82
CA VAL A 132 -1.72 -9.13 -10.48
C VAL A 132 -0.57 -10.01 -10.03
N SER A 133 0.40 -9.41 -9.35
CA SER A 133 1.43 -10.13 -8.62
C SER A 133 0.96 -10.36 -7.19
N ALA A 134 1.09 -11.57 -6.70
CA ALA A 134 0.67 -11.94 -5.36
C ALA A 134 1.53 -13.08 -4.82
N PRO A 135 1.58 -13.27 -3.49
CA PRO A 135 2.27 -14.43 -2.92
C PRO A 135 1.54 -15.72 -3.24
N ASN A 136 2.30 -16.80 -3.37
CA ASN A 136 1.76 -18.15 -3.52
C ASN A 136 1.23 -18.68 -2.17
N ASP A 137 0.15 -18.08 -1.70
CA ASP A 137 -0.59 -18.46 -0.48
C ASP A 137 -2.00 -18.85 -0.86
N GLU A 138 -2.44 -20.05 -0.50
CA GLU A 138 -3.73 -20.60 -0.92
C GLU A 138 -4.91 -19.70 -0.58
N LYS A 139 -4.91 -19.11 0.62
CA LYS A 139 -6.00 -18.21 1.03
C LYS A 139 -5.96 -16.90 0.26
N CYS A 140 -4.75 -16.37 0.02
CA CYS A 140 -4.58 -15.18 -0.79
C CYS A 140 -5.08 -15.39 -2.22
N ILE A 141 -4.70 -16.50 -2.85
CA ILE A 141 -5.13 -16.83 -4.22
C ILE A 141 -6.66 -16.96 -4.32
N ARG A 142 -7.32 -17.55 -3.32
CA ARG A 142 -8.79 -17.62 -3.29
C ARG A 142 -9.45 -16.23 -3.25
N GLU A 143 -8.85 -15.28 -2.55
CA GLU A 143 -9.36 -13.90 -2.50
C GLU A 143 -9.15 -13.14 -3.84
N LEU A 144 -8.31 -13.67 -4.72
CA LEU A 144 -7.98 -13.09 -6.03
C LEU A 144 -8.66 -13.80 -7.20
N GLU A 145 -9.74 -14.53 -6.95
CA GLU A 145 -10.43 -15.35 -7.97
C GLU A 145 -10.91 -14.56 -9.20
N ASP A 146 -11.20 -13.28 -9.04
CA ASP A 146 -11.62 -12.39 -10.14
C ASP A 146 -10.43 -11.72 -10.88
N ALA A 147 -9.21 -11.99 -10.47
CA ALA A 147 -7.97 -11.46 -11.06
C ALA A 147 -7.18 -12.56 -11.78
N PHE A 148 -6.22 -12.16 -12.60
CA PHE A 148 -5.27 -13.08 -13.24
C PHE A 148 -3.93 -12.99 -12.49
N VAL A 149 -3.68 -13.94 -11.60
CA VAL A 149 -2.40 -14.00 -10.87
C VAL A 149 -1.29 -14.44 -11.84
N VAL A 150 -0.25 -13.63 -11.95
CA VAL A 150 0.89 -13.87 -12.83
C VAL A 150 2.17 -14.09 -12.03
N GLU A 151 3.20 -14.67 -12.65
CA GLU A 151 4.50 -14.94 -11.99
C GLU A 151 5.43 -13.72 -11.92
N GLU A 152 5.03 -12.61 -12.52
CA GLU A 152 5.81 -11.37 -12.46
C GLU A 152 5.97 -10.90 -11.01
N PRO A 153 7.16 -10.43 -10.58
CA PRO A 153 7.38 -9.98 -9.21
C PRO A 153 6.58 -8.72 -8.86
N LEU A 154 6.24 -7.92 -9.86
CA LEU A 154 5.48 -6.68 -9.73
C LEU A 154 4.64 -6.48 -10.99
N THR A 155 3.39 -6.08 -10.82
CA THR A 155 2.52 -5.63 -11.91
C THR A 155 2.01 -4.22 -11.65
N SER A 156 1.78 -3.49 -12.72
CA SER A 156 1.22 -2.14 -12.66
C SER A 156 0.25 -1.93 -13.82
N SER A 157 -0.98 -1.60 -13.51
CA SER A 157 -2.03 -1.33 -14.49
C SER A 157 -2.96 -0.24 -13.96
N ASN A 158 -3.22 0.75 -14.78
CA ASN A 158 -4.17 1.83 -14.48
C ASN A 158 -4.00 2.45 -13.07
N ARG A 159 -2.75 2.75 -12.68
CA ARG A 159 -2.36 3.32 -11.38
C ARG A 159 -2.60 2.38 -10.17
N VAL A 160 -2.80 1.11 -10.43
CA VAL A 160 -2.84 0.04 -9.41
C VAL A 160 -1.55 -0.76 -9.51
N VAL A 161 -0.84 -0.92 -8.40
CA VAL A 161 0.43 -1.64 -8.33
C VAL A 161 0.31 -2.80 -7.35
N THR A 162 0.71 -3.99 -7.77
CA THR A 162 0.75 -5.17 -6.91
C THR A 162 2.13 -5.83 -6.96
N ALA A 163 2.53 -6.44 -5.86
CA ALA A 163 3.80 -7.15 -5.76
C ALA A 163 3.67 -8.42 -4.93
N GLY A 164 4.44 -9.44 -5.27
CA GLY A 164 4.54 -10.68 -4.51
C GLY A 164 5.24 -10.51 -3.15
N ALA A 165 5.26 -11.57 -2.35
CA ALA A 165 5.85 -11.54 -1.01
C ALA A 165 7.36 -11.27 -1.01
N ASP A 166 8.06 -11.78 -2.02
CA ASP A 166 9.52 -11.70 -2.15
C ASP A 166 9.99 -10.43 -2.84
N THR A 167 9.07 -9.59 -3.29
CA THR A 167 9.40 -8.31 -3.91
C THR A 167 9.79 -7.30 -2.85
N GLY A 168 10.98 -6.72 -2.99
CA GLY A 168 11.46 -5.69 -2.09
C GLY A 168 10.66 -4.40 -2.20
N GLY A 169 10.62 -3.65 -1.11
CA GLY A 169 9.96 -2.35 -1.05
C GLY A 169 10.60 -1.32 -1.98
N ARG A 170 11.90 -1.45 -2.28
CA ARG A 170 12.62 -0.52 -3.18
C ARG A 170 12.03 -0.50 -4.57
N VAL A 171 11.92 -1.67 -5.23
CA VAL A 171 11.36 -1.79 -6.58
C VAL A 171 9.93 -1.27 -6.64
N PHE A 172 9.16 -1.56 -5.60
CA PHE A 172 7.79 -1.07 -5.48
C PHE A 172 7.72 0.46 -5.32
N ALA A 173 8.56 1.02 -4.45
CA ALA A 173 8.64 2.46 -4.23
C ALA A 173 9.04 3.21 -5.52
N GLU A 174 10.03 2.70 -6.24
CA GLU A 174 10.47 3.25 -7.52
C GLU A 174 9.31 3.29 -8.55
N LYS A 175 8.50 2.23 -8.61
CA LYS A 175 7.30 2.20 -9.48
C LYS A 175 6.26 3.24 -9.03
N ILE A 176 6.03 3.40 -7.75
CA ILE A 176 5.13 4.45 -7.23
C ILE A 176 5.63 5.84 -7.65
N LEU A 177 6.92 6.12 -7.46
CA LEU A 177 7.53 7.41 -7.83
C LEU A 177 7.44 7.67 -9.33
N GLU A 178 7.70 6.67 -10.17
CA GLU A 178 7.53 6.73 -11.63
C GLU A 178 6.09 7.15 -11.99
N LEU A 179 5.08 6.52 -11.39
CA LEU A 179 3.67 6.81 -11.63
C LEU A 179 3.24 8.21 -11.13
N LEU A 180 3.96 8.76 -10.14
CA LEU A 180 3.77 10.13 -9.68
C LEU A 180 4.51 11.16 -10.54
N GLY A 181 5.39 10.71 -11.44
CA GLY A 181 6.20 11.58 -12.30
C GLY A 181 7.51 12.05 -11.63
N PHE A 182 7.97 11.34 -10.62
CA PHE A 182 9.26 11.61 -9.95
C PHE A 182 10.29 10.62 -10.48
N ASN A 183 11.17 11.08 -11.35
CA ASN A 183 12.30 10.31 -11.92
C ASN A 183 13.62 10.83 -11.36
#